data_c7f680b1fef8dd01ea75cb0b3368b0b2
#
_entry.id   c7f680b1fef8dd01ea75cb0b3368b0b2
#
_cell.length_a   1.000
_cell.length_b   1.000
_cell.length_c   1.000
_cell.angle_alpha   90.00
_cell.angle_beta   90.00
_cell.angle_gamma   90.00
#
_symmetry.space_group_name_H-M   'P 1'
#
loop_
_entity.id
_entity.type
_entity.pdbx_description
1 polymer ?
#
loop_
_entity_poly.entity_id
_entity_poly.type
_entity_poly.pdbx_seq_one_letter_code
_entity_poly.pdbx_strand_id
1 'polypeptide(L)'
;MQASAPASQSMIVTTTENIPGTRVVKTIGQVFGLTVRSRSLGGNIAAFLKGLVGGEIGSYVKLNEDSRRQALDRMVANAAAMGANAVTMMRFDSTEMGAAMSEIVAYGTARVVEWPGAQPDAAGDQA
;
A
#
# COMPACT_ATOMS: atom_id res chain seq x y z
N MET A 1 8.99 3.66 23.92
CA MET A 1 8.94 3.65 23.42
C MET A 1 8.63 3.13 22.62
N GLN A 2 8.48 2.83 22.63
CA GLN A 2 8.38 2.50 21.93
C GLN A 2 8.40 2.52 20.95
N ALA A 3 8.34 2.83 21.41
CA ALA A 3 8.37 3.16 20.30
C ALA A 3 8.88 2.70 19.49
N SER A 4 9.21 2.15 19.96
CA SER A 4 9.88 1.83 19.08
C SER A 4 9.46 0.84 18.19
N ALA A 5 8.47 0.19 18.34
CA ALA A 5 8.08 -0.65 17.27
C ALA A 5 8.04 0.21 16.08
N PRO A 6 8.72 -0.14 15.05
CA PRO A 6 8.70 0.68 13.86
C PRO A 6 7.27 0.94 13.46
N ALA A 7 6.99 2.18 13.15
CA ALA A 7 5.65 2.54 12.78
C ALA A 7 5.17 1.69 11.62
N SER A 8 6.07 1.33 10.74
CA SER A 8 5.68 0.54 9.59
C SER A 8 5.17 -0.83 9.99
N GLN A 9 5.67 -1.38 11.09
CA GLN A 9 5.20 -2.68 11.53
C GLN A 9 3.83 -2.64 12.12
N SER A 10 3.44 -1.50 12.65
CA SER A 10 2.14 -1.37 13.25
C SER A 10 1.12 -0.75 12.31
N MET A 11 1.53 -0.42 11.11
CA MET A 11 0.61 0.18 10.15
C MET A 11 -0.33 -0.89 9.62
N ILE A 12 -1.62 -0.64 9.78
CA ILE A 12 -2.62 -1.54 9.25
C ILE A 12 -3.19 -0.91 8.00
N VAL A 13 -3.21 -1.68 6.93
CA VAL A 13 -3.78 -1.23 5.66
C VAL A 13 -4.93 -2.15 5.32
N THR A 14 -6.07 -1.57 5.05
CA THR A 14 -7.25 -2.37 4.73
C THR A 14 -8.04 -1.71 3.62
N THR A 15 -8.78 -2.52 2.89
CA THR A 15 -9.68 -2.01 1.87
C THR A 15 -11.06 -1.72 2.44
N THR A 16 -11.31 -2.13 3.68
CA THR A 16 -12.59 -1.87 4.32
C THR A 16 -12.59 -0.50 4.98
N GLU A 17 -13.76 -0.02 5.30
CA GLU A 17 -13.89 1.25 5.97
C GLU A 17 -13.49 1.15 7.43
N ASN A 18 -13.79 0.03 8.06
CA ASN A 18 -13.55 -0.15 9.48
C ASN A 18 -12.58 -1.29 9.70
N ILE A 19 -11.83 -1.19 10.78
CA ILE A 19 -10.95 -2.25 11.25
C ILE A 19 -11.56 -2.77 12.54
N PRO A 20 -12.05 -4.03 12.54
CA PRO A 20 -12.70 -4.56 13.74
C PRO A 20 -11.78 -4.48 14.94
N GLY A 21 -12.36 -4.15 16.07
CA GLY A 21 -11.62 -4.06 17.32
C GLY A 21 -10.93 -2.73 17.53
N THR A 22 -11.08 -1.80 16.62
CA THR A 22 -10.44 -0.50 16.76
C THR A 22 -11.47 0.60 16.86
N ARG A 23 -11.01 1.73 17.36
CA ARG A 23 -11.77 2.95 17.39
C ARG A 23 -10.95 4.03 16.70
N VAL A 24 -11.58 4.77 15.82
CA VAL A 24 -10.89 5.85 15.12
C VAL A 24 -10.74 7.02 16.08
N VAL A 25 -9.52 7.42 16.32
CA VAL A 25 -9.22 8.57 17.15
C VAL A 25 -9.18 9.83 16.33
N LYS A 26 -8.65 9.71 15.12
CA LYS A 26 -8.45 10.88 14.28
C LYS A 26 -8.37 10.44 12.83
N THR A 27 -9.05 11.16 11.97
CA THR A 27 -8.91 10.99 10.53
C THR A 27 -8.02 12.10 10.03
N ILE A 28 -6.86 11.72 9.50
CA ILE A 28 -5.88 12.71 9.07
C ILE A 28 -6.20 13.21 7.67
N GLY A 29 -6.52 12.29 6.77
CA GLY A 29 -6.86 12.68 5.42
C GLY A 29 -6.38 11.66 4.42
N GLN A 30 -6.46 12.04 3.17
CA GLN A 30 -6.07 11.12 2.12
C GLN A 30 -4.56 10.98 2.07
N VAL A 31 -4.14 9.80 1.63
CA VAL A 31 -2.72 9.51 1.50
C VAL A 31 -2.56 8.66 0.25
N PHE A 32 -1.44 8.82 -0.42
CA PHE A 32 -1.17 7.99 -1.58
C PHE A 32 0.32 7.81 -1.76
N GLY A 33 0.65 6.79 -2.54
CA GLY A 33 2.00 6.55 -2.98
C GLY A 33 1.94 6.07 -4.41
N LEU A 34 2.86 6.48 -5.23
CA LEU A 34 2.78 6.12 -6.63
C LEU A 34 4.12 5.65 -7.16
N THR A 35 4.04 4.93 -8.25
CA THR A 35 5.18 4.40 -8.96
C THR A 35 4.93 4.61 -10.43
N VAL A 36 5.95 5.10 -11.12
CA VAL A 36 5.89 5.25 -12.58
C VAL A 36 6.81 4.22 -13.18
N ARG A 37 6.30 3.49 -14.15
CA ARG A 37 7.06 2.45 -14.82
C ARG A 37 7.13 2.70 -16.29
N SER A 38 8.30 2.43 -16.87
CA SER A 38 8.48 2.46 -18.29
C SER A 38 8.25 1.07 -18.84
N ARG A 39 7.39 0.97 -19.82
CA ARG A 39 7.16 -0.32 -20.46
C ARG A 39 8.29 -0.70 -21.38
N SER A 40 9.05 0.28 -21.79
CA SER A 40 10.16 0.02 -22.69
C SER A 40 11.45 -0.07 -21.92
N LEU A 41 11.38 -0.59 -20.73
CA LEU A 41 12.55 -0.78 -19.93
C LEU A 41 13.61 -1.44 -20.74
N GLY A 42 14.80 -0.92 -20.61
CA GLY A 42 15.87 -1.41 -21.41
C GLY A 42 15.76 -0.94 -22.82
N GLY A 43 14.78 -0.10 -23.11
CA GLY A 43 14.66 0.48 -24.42
C GLY A 43 14.35 -0.50 -25.50
N ASN A 44 13.73 -1.62 -25.15
CA ASN A 44 13.55 -2.66 -26.13
C ASN A 44 12.17 -3.29 -26.02
N ILE A 45 11.22 -2.62 -26.65
CA ILE A 45 9.86 -3.09 -26.68
C ILE A 45 9.77 -4.44 -27.41
N ALA A 46 10.55 -4.58 -28.46
CA ALA A 46 10.51 -5.81 -29.23
C ALA A 46 10.94 -7.00 -28.37
N ALA A 47 12.01 -6.82 -27.61
CA ALA A 47 12.46 -7.90 -26.74
C ALA A 47 11.44 -8.19 -25.66
N PHE A 48 10.79 -7.17 -25.16
CA PHE A 48 9.76 -7.35 -24.16
C PHE A 48 8.60 -8.18 -24.71
N LEU A 49 8.13 -7.79 -25.89
CA LEU A 49 7.03 -8.52 -26.51
C LEU A 49 7.44 -9.94 -26.87
N LYS A 50 8.68 -10.10 -27.28
CA LYS A 50 9.18 -11.43 -27.60
C LYS A 50 9.21 -12.30 -26.36
N GLY A 51 9.56 -11.72 -25.23
CA GLY A 51 9.51 -12.45 -23.98
C GLY A 51 8.12 -12.94 -23.65
N LEU A 52 7.12 -12.09 -23.88
CA LEU A 52 5.76 -12.48 -23.63
C LEU A 52 5.36 -13.64 -24.52
N VAL A 53 5.71 -13.53 -25.80
CA VAL A 53 5.40 -14.59 -26.75
C VAL A 53 6.09 -15.88 -26.35
N GLY A 54 7.29 -15.75 -25.81
CA GLY A 54 8.03 -16.91 -25.40
C GLY A 54 7.59 -17.53 -24.07
N GLY A 55 6.45 -17.10 -23.53
CA GLY A 55 5.98 -17.67 -22.30
C GLY A 55 6.40 -16.91 -21.07
N GLU A 56 6.82 -15.68 -21.25
CA GLU A 56 7.31 -14.87 -20.14
C GLU A 56 6.22 -14.10 -19.43
N ILE A 57 4.99 -14.58 -19.51
CA ILE A 57 3.88 -13.91 -18.84
C ILE A 57 4.10 -13.88 -17.35
N GLY A 58 4.73 -14.93 -16.80
CA GLY A 58 5.01 -14.93 -15.38
C GLY A 58 5.90 -13.78 -14.94
N SER A 59 6.92 -13.45 -15.74
CA SER A 59 7.78 -12.34 -15.43
C SER A 59 7.03 -11.02 -15.51
N TYR A 60 6.11 -10.91 -16.44
CA TYR A 60 5.32 -9.71 -16.58
C TYR A 60 4.41 -9.52 -15.36
N VAL A 61 3.81 -10.62 -14.91
CA VAL A 61 2.97 -10.56 -13.71
C VAL A 61 3.80 -10.12 -12.51
N LYS A 62 5.00 -10.67 -12.38
CA LYS A 62 5.86 -10.31 -11.27
C LYS A 62 6.22 -8.83 -11.32
N LEU A 63 6.48 -8.30 -12.50
CA LEU A 63 6.79 -6.89 -12.64
C LEU A 63 5.63 -6.02 -12.16
N ASN A 64 4.42 -6.41 -12.51
CA ASN A 64 3.25 -5.67 -12.08
C ASN A 64 3.03 -5.75 -10.58
N GLU A 65 3.27 -6.94 -10.02
CA GLU A 65 3.18 -7.10 -8.58
C GLU A 65 4.20 -6.25 -7.85
N ASP A 66 5.41 -6.19 -8.38
CA ASP A 66 6.46 -5.37 -7.78
C ASP A 66 6.09 -3.90 -7.82
N SER A 67 5.48 -3.46 -8.92
CA SER A 67 5.05 -2.08 -9.05
C SER A 67 3.99 -1.72 -8.02
N ARG A 68 3.04 -2.61 -7.83
CA ARG A 68 1.99 -2.39 -6.84
C ARG A 68 2.54 -2.37 -5.43
N ARG A 69 3.44 -3.29 -5.14
CA ARG A 69 4.07 -3.30 -3.82
C ARG A 69 4.84 -2.02 -3.56
N GLN A 70 5.53 -1.53 -4.56
CA GLN A 70 6.30 -0.31 -4.41
C GLN A 70 5.37 0.88 -4.15
N ALA A 71 4.25 0.95 -4.87
CA ALA A 71 3.28 2.02 -4.64
C ALA A 71 2.70 1.91 -3.23
N LEU A 72 2.39 0.69 -2.80
CA LEU A 72 1.86 0.45 -1.46
C LEU A 72 2.86 0.87 -0.39
N ASP A 73 4.12 0.48 -0.56
CA ASP A 73 5.14 0.82 0.42
C ASP A 73 5.32 2.33 0.53
N ARG A 74 5.22 3.03 -0.57
CA ARG A 74 5.32 4.48 -0.56
C ARG A 74 4.13 5.11 0.14
N MET A 75 2.94 4.57 -0.09
CA MET A 75 1.76 5.07 0.61
C MET A 75 1.90 4.87 2.11
N VAL A 76 2.36 3.70 2.52
CA VAL A 76 2.55 3.40 3.95
C VAL A 76 3.57 4.36 4.55
N ALA A 77 4.67 4.59 3.87
CA ALA A 77 5.68 5.51 4.38
C ALA A 77 5.12 6.93 4.51
N ASN A 78 4.32 7.35 3.52
CA ASN A 78 3.71 8.67 3.58
C ASN A 78 2.71 8.76 4.73
N ALA A 79 1.93 7.71 4.93
CA ALA A 79 0.97 7.70 6.03
C ALA A 79 1.68 7.77 7.37
N ALA A 80 2.77 7.03 7.51
CA ALA A 80 3.54 7.06 8.75
C ALA A 80 4.09 8.46 9.00
N ALA A 81 4.56 9.11 7.96
CA ALA A 81 5.07 10.48 8.09
C ALA A 81 4.00 11.46 8.52
N MET A 82 2.74 11.15 8.21
CA MET A 82 1.62 11.99 8.63
C MET A 82 1.20 11.71 10.07
N GLY A 83 1.77 10.71 10.69
CA GLY A 83 1.40 10.33 12.04
C GLY A 83 0.33 9.27 12.13
N ALA A 84 -0.02 8.65 11.02
CA ALA A 84 -1.06 7.63 11.00
C ALA A 84 -0.54 6.29 11.46
N ASN A 85 -1.43 5.46 11.96
CA ASN A 85 -1.12 4.05 12.19
C ASN A 85 -2.06 3.14 11.44
N ALA A 86 -2.91 3.69 10.60
CA ALA A 86 -3.82 2.89 9.79
C ALA A 86 -4.13 3.63 8.50
N VAL A 87 -4.38 2.85 7.46
CA VAL A 87 -4.91 3.36 6.21
C VAL A 87 -6.12 2.50 5.88
N THR A 88 -7.26 3.14 5.75
CA THR A 88 -8.49 2.43 5.43
C THR A 88 -8.94 2.78 4.02
N MET A 89 -9.79 1.91 3.48
CA MET A 89 -10.39 2.12 2.17
C MET A 89 -9.34 2.26 1.09
N MET A 90 -8.31 1.43 1.20
CA MET A 90 -7.20 1.47 0.27
C MET A 90 -7.60 0.90 -1.07
N ARG A 91 -7.15 1.56 -2.13
CA ARG A 91 -7.39 1.16 -3.51
C ARG A 91 -6.13 1.38 -4.32
N PHE A 92 -6.05 0.67 -5.42
CA PHE A 92 -5.06 0.94 -6.45
C PHE A 92 -5.76 1.54 -7.65
N ASP A 93 -5.04 2.38 -8.34
CA ASP A 93 -5.48 2.89 -9.62
C ASP A 93 -4.28 2.89 -10.55
N SER A 94 -4.52 2.82 -11.84
CA SER A 94 -3.41 2.81 -12.76
C SER A 94 -3.78 3.63 -13.99
N THR A 95 -2.80 4.35 -14.49
CA THR A 95 -3.00 5.27 -15.60
C THR A 95 -1.87 5.08 -16.58
N GLU A 96 -2.20 5.05 -17.84
CA GLU A 96 -1.18 5.01 -18.88
C GLU A 96 -0.75 6.40 -19.24
N MET A 97 0.56 6.60 -19.26
CA MET A 97 1.14 7.90 -19.54
C MET A 97 1.91 7.76 -20.84
N GLY A 98 1.17 7.83 -21.94
CA GLY A 98 1.77 7.61 -23.23
C GLY A 98 1.94 6.14 -23.52
N ALA A 99 2.61 5.85 -24.61
CA ALA A 99 2.72 4.48 -25.10
C ALA A 99 3.67 3.62 -24.27
N ALA A 100 4.60 4.24 -23.59
CA ALA A 100 5.69 3.50 -22.97
C ALA A 100 5.70 3.56 -21.45
N MET A 101 4.77 4.29 -20.84
CA MET A 101 4.82 4.50 -19.41
C MET A 101 3.46 4.29 -18.78
N SER A 102 3.48 3.85 -17.55
CA SER A 102 2.26 3.71 -16.77
C SER A 102 2.53 4.14 -15.34
N GLU A 103 1.49 4.59 -14.70
CA GLU A 103 1.53 4.98 -13.30
C GLU A 103 0.63 4.05 -12.51
N ILE A 104 1.09 3.65 -11.34
CA ILE A 104 0.27 2.92 -10.38
C ILE A 104 0.26 3.72 -9.11
N VAL A 105 -0.93 4.00 -8.61
CA VAL A 105 -1.07 4.74 -7.35
C VAL A 105 -1.84 3.87 -6.36
N ALA A 106 -1.34 3.83 -5.13
CA ALA A 106 -2.06 3.25 -4.00
C ALA A 106 -2.55 4.43 -3.17
N TYR A 107 -3.80 4.41 -2.77
CA TYR A 107 -4.33 5.52 -2.00
C TYR A 107 -5.37 5.03 -1.00
N GLY A 108 -5.64 5.87 -0.02
CA GLY A 108 -6.60 5.55 1.02
C GLY A 108 -6.72 6.70 1.98
N THR A 109 -7.29 6.41 3.14
CA THR A 109 -7.50 7.40 4.19
C THR A 109 -6.60 7.10 5.36
N ALA A 110 -5.71 8.02 5.68
CA ALA A 110 -4.79 7.87 6.80
C ALA A 110 -5.52 8.22 8.09
N ARG A 111 -5.40 7.35 9.07
CA ARG A 111 -6.12 7.49 10.35
C ARG A 111 -5.23 7.10 11.50
N VAL A 112 -5.60 7.59 12.67
CA VAL A 112 -5.06 7.09 13.92
C VAL A 112 -6.17 6.29 14.59
N VAL A 113 -5.90 5.03 14.88
CA VAL A 113 -6.85 4.15 15.54
C VAL A 113 -6.23 3.64 16.82
N GLU A 114 -7.07 3.24 17.74
CA GLU A 114 -6.61 2.61 18.96
C GLU A 114 -7.36 1.30 19.16
N TRP A 115 -6.78 0.45 19.97
CA TRP A 115 -7.32 -0.87 20.24
C TRP A 115 -7.82 -0.91 21.67
N PRO A 116 -9.04 -0.50 21.92
CA PRO A 116 -9.52 -0.51 23.32
C PRO A 116 -9.45 -1.89 23.94
N GLY A 117 -9.68 -2.93 23.11
CA GLY A 117 -9.62 -4.27 23.63
C GLY A 117 -8.25 -4.77 23.97
N ALA A 118 -7.22 -4.03 23.62
CA ALA A 118 -5.85 -4.43 23.94
C ALA A 118 -5.47 -4.05 25.35
N GLN A 119 -6.33 -3.35 26.06
CA GLN A 119 -6.01 -2.93 27.41
C GLN A 119 -6.00 -4.15 28.33
N PRO A 120 -5.12 -4.13 29.33
CA PRO A 120 -4.97 -5.32 30.16
C PRO A 120 -6.26 -5.79 30.82
N ASP A 121 -7.05 -4.86 31.33
CA ASP A 121 -8.26 -5.28 32.00
C ASP A 121 -9.26 -5.81 31.00
N ALA A 122 -9.35 -5.22 29.85
CA ALA A 122 -10.23 -5.74 28.82
C ALA A 122 -9.80 -7.15 28.42
N ALA A 123 -8.50 -7.35 28.29
CA ALA A 123 -8.00 -8.68 27.96
C ALA A 123 -8.31 -9.65 29.07
N GLY A 124 -8.18 -9.20 30.30
CA GLY A 124 -8.53 -10.06 31.42
C GLY A 124 -9.97 -10.43 31.43
N ASP A 125 -10.81 -9.50 31.11
CA ASP A 125 -12.23 -9.77 31.12
C ASP A 125 -12.62 -10.80 30.11
N GLN A 126 -11.91 -10.83 29.03
CA GLN A 126 -12.24 -11.77 27.97
C GLN A 126 -11.77 -13.16 28.27
N ALA A 127 -10.97 -13.30 29.22
CA ALA A 127 -10.46 -14.62 29.57
C ALA A 127 -11.48 -15.49 30.30
#